data_691cacd95dd1be169f3cf4c5f72efc50
#
_entry.id   691cacd95dd1be169f3cf4c5f72efc50
#
_cell.length_a   1.000
_cell.length_b   1.000
_cell.length_c   1.000
_cell.angle_alpha   90.00
_cell.angle_beta   90.00
_cell.angle_gamma   90.00
#
_symmetry.space_group_name_H-M   'P 1'
#
loop_
_entity.id
_entity.type
_entity.pdbx_description
1 polymer ?
#
loop_
_entity_poly.entity_id
_entity_poly.type
_entity_poly.pdbx_seq_one_letter_code
_entity_poly.pdbx_strand_id
1 'polypeptide(L)'
;GMHQAGMASTGKHFPGHGHVLADSHLETPYDDRAKDEIFSGDLQPFQQLISQNKLDAIMPAHVIYRQCDSQPASGSEYWLKEILRKQLNFQGAIFSDDLGMKGAGVMGDFVERSKKALNAGCDLLLLCNEREGVIQVLDNLKINENEPHFMARQARLQNLFKRRVIDWNDLVSDLRWKLNHRNLADIQSRWLDIQAARK
;
A
#
# COMPACT_ATOMS: atom_id res chain seq x y z
N GLY A 1 16.31 2.09 7.67
CA GLY A 1 15.55 3.22 8.28
C GLY A 1 14.40 2.72 9.15
N MET A 2 13.20 2.47 8.57
CA MET A 2 11.98 2.14 9.34
C MET A 2 12.17 0.95 10.29
N HIS A 3 12.65 -0.19 9.79
CA HIS A 3 12.90 -1.38 10.63
C HIS A 3 13.91 -1.12 11.76
N GLN A 4 14.95 -0.32 11.50
CA GLN A 4 15.92 0.06 12.54
C GLN A 4 15.27 0.91 13.65
N ALA A 5 14.22 1.66 13.33
CA ALA A 5 13.42 2.42 14.29
C ALA A 5 12.31 1.57 14.97
N GLY A 6 12.20 0.28 14.64
CA GLY A 6 11.16 -0.61 15.16
C GLY A 6 9.79 -0.38 14.52
N MET A 7 9.73 0.25 13.34
CA MET A 7 8.51 0.52 12.58
C MET A 7 8.33 -0.51 11.48
N ALA A 8 7.08 -0.92 11.22
CA ALA A 8 6.71 -1.65 10.03
C ALA A 8 6.82 -0.75 8.79
N SER A 9 7.06 -1.36 7.63
CA SER A 9 7.19 -0.67 6.35
C SER A 9 6.12 -1.13 5.37
N THR A 10 5.56 -0.19 4.58
CA THR A 10 4.58 -0.47 3.55
C THR A 10 5.11 -0.05 2.19
N GLY A 11 5.12 -0.98 1.22
CA GLY A 11 5.41 -0.69 -0.18
C GLY A 11 4.15 -0.35 -0.96
N LYS A 12 4.19 0.73 -1.77
CA LYS A 12 3.05 1.15 -2.59
C LYS A 12 3.48 1.89 -3.85
N HIS A 13 2.69 1.81 -4.88
CA HIS A 13 1.48 1.01 -5.08
C HIS A 13 1.82 -0.17 -6.01
N PHE A 14 1.65 -1.38 -5.50
CA PHE A 14 1.97 -2.63 -6.20
C PHE A 14 1.03 -2.88 -7.40
N PRO A 15 1.50 -3.40 -8.54
CA PRO A 15 2.88 -3.78 -8.90
C PRO A 15 3.76 -2.62 -9.37
N GLY A 16 3.27 -1.39 -9.45
CA GLY A 16 3.93 -0.16 -9.86
C GLY A 16 2.96 0.81 -10.54
N HIS A 17 2.90 2.06 -10.11
CA HIS A 17 1.94 3.07 -10.61
C HIS A 17 2.61 4.16 -11.47
N GLY A 18 3.93 4.08 -11.69
CA GLY A 18 4.71 5.20 -12.23
C GLY A 18 4.55 5.46 -13.73
N HIS A 19 3.98 4.51 -14.49
CA HIS A 19 3.83 4.65 -15.94
C HIS A 19 2.53 5.35 -16.35
N VAL A 20 1.42 5.08 -15.64
CA VAL A 20 0.11 5.63 -16.00
C VAL A 20 0.04 7.13 -15.71
N LEU A 21 -0.54 7.89 -16.64
CA LEU A 21 -0.73 9.34 -16.51
C LEU A 21 -2.04 9.69 -15.78
N ALA A 22 -3.04 8.82 -15.89
CA ALA A 22 -4.34 9.01 -15.25
C ALA A 22 -4.21 8.94 -13.73
N ASP A 23 -4.86 9.88 -13.04
CA ASP A 23 -4.92 9.91 -11.59
C ASP A 23 -6.03 9.00 -11.07
N SER A 24 -5.66 7.96 -10.33
CA SER A 24 -6.61 6.99 -9.75
C SER A 24 -7.60 7.61 -8.74
N HIS A 25 -7.35 8.83 -8.26
CA HIS A 25 -8.34 9.58 -7.48
C HIS A 25 -9.49 10.10 -8.34
N LEU A 26 -9.28 10.31 -9.63
CA LEU A 26 -10.23 10.93 -10.55
C LEU A 26 -10.88 9.95 -11.52
N GLU A 27 -10.18 8.91 -11.93
CA GLU A 27 -10.64 7.90 -12.89
C GLU A 27 -9.93 6.56 -12.67
N THR A 28 -10.34 5.54 -13.42
CA THR A 28 -9.64 4.24 -13.39
C THR A 28 -8.50 4.25 -14.39
N PRO A 29 -7.22 4.21 -13.95
CA PRO A 29 -6.08 4.16 -14.85
C PRO A 29 -5.93 2.78 -15.51
N TYR A 30 -5.43 2.79 -16.74
CA TYR A 30 -5.10 1.58 -17.49
C TYR A 30 -3.62 1.60 -17.88
N ASP A 31 -2.99 0.45 -17.73
CA ASP A 31 -1.63 0.19 -18.22
C ASP A 31 -1.71 -0.87 -19.32
N ASP A 32 -1.36 -0.46 -20.55
CA ASP A 32 -1.45 -1.30 -21.75
C ASP A 32 -0.10 -1.98 -22.10
N ARG A 33 0.94 -1.75 -21.30
CA ARG A 33 2.27 -2.34 -21.51
C ARG A 33 2.21 -3.86 -21.46
N ALA A 34 3.16 -4.47 -22.17
CA ALA A 34 3.34 -5.91 -22.13
C ALA A 34 3.67 -6.39 -20.70
N LYS A 35 3.20 -7.59 -20.36
CA LYS A 35 3.47 -8.20 -19.06
C LYS A 35 4.96 -8.19 -18.71
N ASP A 36 5.83 -8.53 -19.68
CA ASP A 36 7.27 -8.61 -19.46
C ASP A 36 7.89 -7.25 -19.09
N GLU A 37 7.37 -6.15 -19.60
CA GLU A 37 7.84 -4.81 -19.24
C GLU A 37 7.51 -4.49 -17.77
N ILE A 38 6.29 -4.80 -17.33
CA ILE A 38 5.87 -4.60 -15.94
C ILE A 38 6.71 -5.47 -15.00
N PHE A 39 6.94 -6.74 -15.37
CA PHE A 39 7.67 -7.71 -14.55
C PHE A 39 9.18 -7.43 -14.50
N SER A 40 9.78 -6.96 -15.59
CA SER A 40 11.21 -6.61 -15.64
C SER A 40 11.51 -5.19 -15.13
N GLY A 41 10.50 -4.33 -15.01
CA GLY A 41 10.61 -2.94 -14.58
C GLY A 41 9.96 -2.70 -13.22
N ASP A 42 8.68 -2.34 -13.23
CA ASP A 42 7.96 -1.83 -12.06
C ASP A 42 7.87 -2.82 -10.89
N LEU A 43 7.78 -4.11 -11.20
CA LEU A 43 7.69 -5.17 -10.19
C LEU A 43 9.03 -5.41 -9.46
N GLN A 44 10.17 -5.09 -10.09
CA GLN A 44 11.51 -5.41 -9.57
C GLN A 44 11.79 -4.82 -8.18
N PRO A 45 11.48 -3.55 -7.87
CA PRO A 45 11.67 -3.00 -6.53
C PRO A 45 10.91 -3.79 -5.46
N PHE A 46 9.67 -4.21 -5.75
CA PHE A 46 8.87 -5.02 -4.82
C PHE A 46 9.50 -6.40 -4.63
N GLN A 47 9.88 -7.07 -5.70
CA GLN A 47 10.52 -8.38 -5.66
C GLN A 47 11.80 -8.34 -4.81
N GLN A 48 12.67 -7.35 -5.02
CA GLN A 48 13.91 -7.19 -4.27
C GLN A 48 13.65 -6.92 -2.79
N LEU A 49 12.71 -6.03 -2.45
CA LEU A 49 12.42 -5.70 -1.06
C LEU A 49 11.71 -6.84 -0.32
N ILE A 50 10.85 -7.61 -1.01
CA ILE A 50 10.21 -8.80 -0.45
C ILE A 50 11.26 -9.88 -0.16
N SER A 51 12.14 -10.19 -1.10
CA SER A 51 13.19 -11.20 -0.92
C SER A 51 14.16 -10.88 0.22
N GLN A 52 14.31 -9.59 0.55
CA GLN A 52 15.13 -9.09 1.66
C GLN A 52 14.35 -8.93 2.98
N ASN A 53 13.08 -9.32 3.03
CA ASN A 53 12.18 -9.09 4.17
C ASN A 53 12.16 -7.61 4.63
N LYS A 54 12.10 -6.68 3.67
CA LYS A 54 12.07 -5.23 3.93
C LYS A 54 10.68 -4.63 3.86
N LEU A 55 9.65 -5.40 3.51
CA LEU A 55 8.27 -4.97 3.48
C LEU A 55 7.43 -5.81 4.44
N ASP A 56 6.75 -5.15 5.36
CA ASP A 56 5.80 -5.75 6.29
C ASP A 56 4.36 -5.68 5.76
N ALA A 57 4.09 -4.70 4.91
CA ALA A 57 2.81 -4.56 4.22
C ALA A 57 3.00 -4.11 2.77
N ILE A 58 2.00 -4.37 1.94
CA ILE A 58 1.90 -3.90 0.56
C ILE A 58 0.49 -3.33 0.33
N MET A 59 0.43 -2.22 -0.41
CA MET A 59 -0.79 -1.62 -0.90
C MET A 59 -0.81 -1.74 -2.43
N PRO A 60 -1.75 -2.50 -3.03
CA PRO A 60 -1.90 -2.59 -4.48
C PRO A 60 -2.58 -1.34 -5.06
N ALA A 61 -2.29 -1.04 -6.32
CA ALA A 61 -2.85 0.08 -7.05
C ALA A 61 -4.29 -0.16 -7.53
N HIS A 62 -5.07 0.91 -7.64
CA HIS A 62 -6.32 0.92 -8.42
C HIS A 62 -6.03 1.14 -9.92
N VAL A 63 -5.17 0.29 -10.49
CA VAL A 63 -4.76 0.30 -11.91
C VAL A 63 -5.08 -1.05 -12.55
N ILE A 64 -5.65 -1.02 -13.74
CA ILE A 64 -5.91 -2.21 -14.57
C ILE A 64 -4.74 -2.39 -15.53
N TYR A 65 -3.99 -3.48 -15.36
CA TYR A 65 -2.88 -3.88 -16.23
C TYR A 65 -3.45 -4.83 -17.30
N ARG A 66 -3.95 -4.27 -18.40
CA ARG A 66 -4.79 -4.98 -19.38
C ARG A 66 -4.17 -6.23 -19.98
N GLN A 67 -2.83 -6.28 -20.10
CA GLN A 67 -2.12 -7.46 -20.60
C GLN A 67 -1.95 -8.57 -19.53
N CYS A 68 -2.41 -8.31 -18.29
CA CYS A 68 -2.28 -9.23 -17.16
C CYS A 68 -3.63 -9.66 -16.59
N ASP A 69 -4.52 -8.70 -16.31
CA ASP A 69 -5.85 -8.95 -15.74
C ASP A 69 -6.83 -7.83 -16.12
N SER A 70 -8.12 -8.15 -16.10
CA SER A 70 -9.21 -7.21 -16.33
C SER A 70 -9.64 -6.45 -15.08
N GLN A 71 -9.21 -6.88 -13.90
CA GLN A 71 -9.48 -6.22 -12.63
C GLN A 71 -8.34 -5.28 -12.23
N PRO A 72 -8.61 -4.19 -11.50
CA PRO A 72 -7.55 -3.40 -10.90
C PRO A 72 -6.72 -4.25 -9.92
N ALA A 73 -5.43 -4.00 -9.81
CA ALA A 73 -4.54 -4.84 -8.98
C ALA A 73 -5.05 -5.00 -7.55
N SER A 74 -5.70 -3.99 -6.97
CA SER A 74 -6.31 -4.01 -5.63
C SER A 74 -7.52 -4.96 -5.49
N GLY A 75 -8.15 -5.37 -6.59
CA GLY A 75 -9.27 -6.32 -6.63
C GLY A 75 -8.97 -7.58 -7.43
N SER A 76 -7.72 -7.83 -7.77
CA SER A 76 -7.28 -8.91 -8.65
C SER A 76 -6.70 -10.09 -7.87
N GLU A 77 -7.35 -11.26 -7.98
CA GLU A 77 -6.79 -12.51 -7.44
C GLU A 77 -5.47 -12.88 -8.13
N TYR A 78 -5.36 -12.58 -9.43
CA TYR A 78 -4.12 -12.80 -10.16
C TYR A 78 -2.96 -12.03 -9.52
N TRP A 79 -3.12 -10.73 -9.30
CA TRP A 79 -2.04 -9.92 -8.72
C TRP A 79 -1.75 -10.27 -7.27
N LEU A 80 -2.78 -10.48 -6.44
CA LEU A 80 -2.58 -10.64 -5.00
C LEU A 80 -2.32 -12.08 -4.60
N LYS A 81 -3.00 -13.07 -5.20
CA LYS A 81 -2.81 -14.48 -4.84
C LYS A 81 -1.71 -15.13 -5.68
N GLU A 82 -1.78 -15.02 -7.03
CA GLU A 82 -0.81 -15.75 -7.87
C GLU A 82 0.56 -15.04 -7.87
N ILE A 83 0.61 -13.73 -8.12
CA ILE A 83 1.90 -13.03 -8.21
C ILE A 83 2.44 -12.72 -6.81
N LEU A 84 1.72 -11.95 -6.00
CA LEU A 84 2.26 -11.45 -4.74
C LEU A 84 2.46 -12.56 -3.69
N ARG A 85 1.44 -13.38 -3.44
CA ARG A 85 1.52 -14.46 -2.44
C ARG A 85 2.32 -15.66 -2.91
N LYS A 86 2.01 -16.21 -4.11
CA LYS A 86 2.65 -17.46 -4.56
C LYS A 86 4.00 -17.21 -5.21
N GLN A 87 4.08 -16.37 -6.26
CA GLN A 87 5.31 -16.19 -7.01
C GLN A 87 6.37 -15.41 -6.22
N LEU A 88 6.00 -14.30 -5.58
CA LEU A 88 6.92 -13.47 -4.78
C LEU A 88 7.03 -13.92 -3.31
N ASN A 89 6.23 -14.89 -2.88
CA ASN A 89 6.18 -15.44 -1.54
C ASN A 89 6.02 -14.37 -0.43
N PHE A 90 5.23 -13.32 -0.68
CA PHE A 90 4.99 -12.26 0.29
C PHE A 90 4.12 -12.74 1.45
N GLN A 91 4.61 -12.63 2.67
CA GLN A 91 3.95 -13.09 3.90
C GLN A 91 3.37 -11.96 4.75
N GLY A 92 3.64 -10.70 4.41
CA GLY A 92 3.15 -9.53 5.14
C GLY A 92 1.68 -9.22 4.88
N ALA A 93 1.17 -8.14 5.48
CA ALA A 93 -0.21 -7.69 5.29
C ALA A 93 -0.42 -7.06 3.90
N ILE A 94 -1.61 -7.23 3.34
CA ILE A 94 -2.05 -6.54 2.12
C ILE A 94 -3.17 -5.58 2.51
N PHE A 95 -2.95 -4.28 2.33
CA PHE A 95 -3.99 -3.26 2.44
C PHE A 95 -4.73 -3.14 1.11
N SER A 96 -5.99 -2.77 1.10
CA SER A 96 -6.52 -2.17 -0.12
C SER A 96 -5.90 -0.77 -0.29
N ASP A 97 -5.91 -0.21 -1.50
CA ASP A 97 -5.87 1.24 -1.63
C ASP A 97 -7.22 1.82 -1.19
N ASP A 98 -7.36 3.14 -1.10
CA ASP A 98 -8.61 3.75 -0.63
C ASP A 98 -9.78 3.41 -1.57
N LEU A 99 -10.69 2.60 -1.07
CA LEU A 99 -11.88 2.16 -1.80
C LEU A 99 -12.87 3.31 -2.06
N GLY A 100 -12.68 4.48 -1.46
CA GLY A 100 -13.39 5.71 -1.77
C GLY A 100 -12.97 6.34 -3.09
N MET A 101 -11.78 6.03 -3.61
CA MET A 101 -11.26 6.58 -4.85
C MET A 101 -12.10 6.18 -6.07
N LYS A 102 -12.18 7.07 -7.07
CA LYS A 102 -12.91 6.79 -8.32
C LYS A 102 -12.32 5.62 -9.10
N GLY A 103 -11.00 5.43 -9.03
CA GLY A 103 -10.31 4.29 -9.63
C GLY A 103 -10.81 2.93 -9.14
N ALA A 104 -11.35 2.85 -7.91
CA ALA A 104 -12.00 1.65 -7.38
C ALA A 104 -13.42 1.43 -7.94
N GLY A 105 -14.00 2.43 -8.63
CA GLY A 105 -15.40 2.42 -9.09
C GLY A 105 -15.78 1.27 -10.00
N VAL A 106 -14.83 0.78 -10.79
CA VAL A 106 -15.02 -0.41 -11.65
C VAL A 106 -15.33 -1.68 -10.87
N MET A 107 -15.04 -1.71 -9.58
CA MET A 107 -15.34 -2.85 -8.71
C MET A 107 -16.78 -2.86 -8.18
N GLY A 108 -17.55 -1.80 -8.41
CA GLY A 108 -18.95 -1.67 -8.00
C GLY A 108 -19.17 -0.62 -6.90
N ASP A 109 -20.21 -0.79 -6.09
CA ASP A 109 -20.47 0.05 -4.92
C ASP A 109 -19.48 -0.23 -3.77
N PHE A 110 -19.57 0.48 -2.66
CA PHE A 110 -18.63 0.35 -1.53
C PHE A 110 -18.60 -1.05 -0.93
N VAL A 111 -19.76 -1.73 -0.86
CA VAL A 111 -19.85 -3.08 -0.32
C VAL A 111 -19.24 -4.10 -1.31
N GLU A 112 -19.51 -3.95 -2.59
CA GLU A 112 -18.97 -4.80 -3.65
C GLU A 112 -17.44 -4.65 -3.78
N ARG A 113 -16.93 -3.40 -3.76
CA ARG A 113 -15.48 -3.13 -3.75
C ARG A 113 -14.81 -3.82 -2.57
N SER A 114 -15.40 -3.68 -1.39
CA SER A 114 -14.91 -4.29 -0.16
C SER A 114 -14.86 -5.82 -0.24
N LYS A 115 -15.93 -6.44 -0.74
CA LYS A 115 -15.98 -7.89 -0.98
C LYS A 115 -14.94 -8.35 -1.99
N LYS A 116 -14.81 -7.64 -3.12
CA LYS A 116 -13.82 -7.97 -4.16
C LYS A 116 -12.39 -7.85 -3.63
N ALA A 117 -12.05 -6.79 -2.91
CA ALA A 117 -10.72 -6.61 -2.33
C ALA A 117 -10.38 -7.72 -1.30
N LEU A 118 -11.32 -8.08 -0.41
CA LEU A 118 -11.13 -9.20 0.52
C LEU A 118 -10.95 -10.53 -0.19
N ASN A 119 -11.80 -10.81 -1.19
CA ASN A 119 -11.74 -12.04 -1.96
C ASN A 119 -10.45 -12.13 -2.79
N ALA A 120 -9.97 -11.01 -3.30
CA ALA A 120 -8.69 -10.92 -4.00
C ALA A 120 -7.49 -11.21 -3.09
N GLY A 121 -7.62 -11.00 -1.78
CA GLY A 121 -6.57 -11.32 -0.81
C GLY A 121 -6.10 -10.16 0.06
N CYS A 122 -6.79 -9.02 0.05
CA CYS A 122 -6.51 -7.94 1.00
C CYS A 122 -6.82 -8.38 2.44
N ASP A 123 -5.99 -7.95 3.37
CA ASP A 123 -6.14 -8.22 4.80
C ASP A 123 -6.83 -7.07 5.53
N LEU A 124 -6.66 -5.83 5.05
CA LEU A 124 -7.24 -4.62 5.60
C LEU A 124 -7.84 -3.79 4.48
N LEU A 125 -9.06 -3.30 4.70
CA LEU A 125 -9.75 -2.40 3.78
C LEU A 125 -9.60 -0.96 4.24
N LEU A 126 -9.25 -0.06 3.30
CA LEU A 126 -9.21 1.38 3.55
C LEU A 126 -10.41 2.02 2.85
N LEU A 127 -11.14 2.83 3.58
CA LEU A 127 -12.22 3.67 3.08
C LEU A 127 -12.11 5.02 3.77
N CYS A 128 -11.38 5.93 3.13
CA CYS A 128 -11.05 7.25 3.66
C CYS A 128 -12.10 8.26 3.19
N ASN A 129 -12.35 9.32 3.95
CA ASN A 129 -13.16 10.48 3.56
C ASN A 129 -14.60 10.23 3.08
N GLU A 130 -15.08 8.98 3.08
CA GLU A 130 -16.41 8.54 2.58
C GLU A 130 -17.22 7.93 3.71
N ARG A 131 -17.67 8.79 4.66
CA ARG A 131 -18.38 8.35 5.86
C ARG A 131 -19.58 7.46 5.56
N GLU A 132 -20.42 7.84 4.59
CA GLU A 132 -21.61 7.06 4.21
C GLU A 132 -21.21 5.70 3.63
N GLY A 133 -20.12 5.65 2.86
CA GLY A 133 -19.57 4.40 2.35
C GLY A 133 -19.06 3.49 3.47
N VAL A 134 -18.43 4.05 4.49
CA VAL A 134 -18.00 3.28 5.69
C VAL A 134 -19.22 2.66 6.39
N ILE A 135 -20.28 3.43 6.62
CA ILE A 135 -21.53 2.95 7.24
C ILE A 135 -22.12 1.81 6.40
N GLN A 136 -22.24 1.99 5.09
CA GLN A 136 -22.76 0.95 4.20
C GLN A 136 -21.95 -0.35 4.28
N VAL A 137 -20.63 -0.25 4.33
CA VAL A 137 -19.75 -1.42 4.46
C VAL A 137 -19.93 -2.10 5.81
N LEU A 138 -19.93 -1.34 6.91
CA LEU A 138 -20.10 -1.91 8.26
C LEU A 138 -21.45 -2.60 8.44
N ASP A 139 -22.51 -2.05 7.87
CA ASP A 139 -23.87 -2.61 8.00
C ASP A 139 -24.09 -3.85 7.12
N ASN A 140 -23.43 -3.95 5.96
CA ASN A 140 -23.73 -4.94 4.93
C ASN A 140 -22.60 -5.94 4.63
N LEU A 141 -21.36 -5.65 4.99
CA LEU A 141 -20.25 -6.58 4.78
C LEU A 141 -20.22 -7.62 5.89
N LYS A 142 -20.53 -8.86 5.53
CA LYS A 142 -20.43 -10.00 6.46
C LYS A 142 -19.07 -10.67 6.29
N ILE A 143 -18.31 -10.74 7.37
CA ILE A 143 -17.03 -11.47 7.43
C ILE A 143 -17.30 -12.78 8.16
N ASN A 144 -16.91 -13.90 7.54
CA ASN A 144 -17.00 -15.20 8.18
C ASN A 144 -15.72 -15.44 9.00
N GLU A 145 -15.81 -15.29 10.31
CA GLU A 145 -14.67 -15.48 11.22
C GLU A 145 -14.20 -16.94 11.31
N ASN A 146 -15.02 -17.89 10.85
CA ASN A 146 -14.69 -19.32 10.82
C ASN A 146 -13.90 -19.71 9.55
N GLU A 147 -13.66 -18.79 8.63
CA GLU A 147 -12.82 -19.08 7.45
C GLU A 147 -11.35 -19.31 7.84
N PRO A 148 -10.69 -20.32 7.27
CA PRO A 148 -9.27 -20.60 7.56
C PRO A 148 -8.35 -19.40 7.37
N HIS A 149 -8.71 -18.51 6.44
CA HIS A 149 -7.92 -17.30 6.14
C HIS A 149 -8.10 -16.19 7.17
N PHE A 150 -9.15 -16.20 7.99
CA PHE A 150 -9.40 -15.15 8.99
C PHE A 150 -8.28 -15.06 10.03
N MET A 151 -7.89 -16.18 10.64
CA MET A 151 -6.80 -16.23 11.61
C MET A 151 -5.45 -15.80 11.02
N ALA A 152 -5.17 -16.24 9.79
CA ALA A 152 -3.96 -15.84 9.09
C ALA A 152 -3.92 -14.33 8.80
N ARG A 153 -5.07 -13.75 8.43
CA ARG A 153 -5.26 -12.29 8.25
C ARG A 153 -4.96 -11.54 9.55
N GLN A 154 -5.57 -11.96 10.66
CA GLN A 154 -5.35 -11.35 11.98
C GLN A 154 -3.87 -11.40 12.38
N ALA A 155 -3.21 -12.53 12.21
CA ALA A 155 -1.79 -12.67 12.52
C ALA A 155 -0.92 -11.70 11.70
N ARG A 156 -1.20 -11.52 10.38
CA ARG A 156 -0.47 -10.56 9.55
C ARG A 156 -0.68 -9.12 10.02
N LEU A 157 -1.90 -8.74 10.39
CA LEU A 157 -2.21 -7.40 10.88
C LEU A 157 -1.54 -7.13 12.24
N GLN A 158 -1.52 -8.12 13.14
CA GLN A 158 -0.82 -8.00 14.43
C GLN A 158 0.69 -7.72 14.26
N ASN A 159 1.32 -8.26 13.22
CA ASN A 159 2.72 -8.03 12.94
C ASN A 159 3.05 -6.58 12.52
N LEU A 160 2.04 -5.75 12.21
CA LEU A 160 2.22 -4.34 11.88
C LEU A 160 2.34 -3.43 13.10
N PHE A 161 1.97 -3.93 14.27
CA PHE A 161 2.09 -3.12 15.48
C PHE A 161 3.54 -2.81 15.81
N LYS A 162 3.73 -1.65 16.40
CA LYS A 162 5.03 -1.12 16.79
C LYS A 162 5.78 -2.11 17.65
N ARG A 163 6.99 -2.50 17.23
CA ARG A 163 7.84 -3.48 17.90
C ARG A 163 8.75 -2.86 18.96
N ARG A 164 8.93 -1.54 18.93
CA ARG A 164 9.78 -0.81 19.87
C ARG A 164 9.08 0.47 20.31
N VAL A 165 9.06 0.69 21.61
CA VAL A 165 8.66 1.97 22.21
C VAL A 165 9.94 2.71 22.56
N ILE A 166 10.08 3.94 22.10
CA ILE A 166 11.15 4.87 22.46
C ILE A 166 10.50 5.99 23.25
N ASP A 167 10.97 6.23 24.46
CA ASP A 167 10.54 7.39 25.24
C ASP A 167 10.92 8.68 24.52
N TRP A 168 10.10 9.72 24.65
CA TRP A 168 10.35 11.01 24.00
C TRP A 168 11.65 11.65 24.45
N ASN A 169 11.96 11.60 25.76
CA ASN A 169 13.18 12.20 26.30
C ASN A 169 14.42 11.46 25.82
N ASP A 170 14.36 10.13 25.72
CA ASP A 170 15.44 9.32 25.15
C ASP A 170 15.65 9.67 23.66
N LEU A 171 14.55 9.79 22.89
CA LEU A 171 14.63 10.15 21.47
C LEU A 171 15.29 11.50 21.25
N VAL A 172 14.83 12.55 21.94
CA VAL A 172 15.38 13.92 21.75
C VAL A 172 16.80 14.08 22.29
N SER A 173 17.24 13.18 23.18
CA SER A 173 18.59 13.14 23.68
C SER A 173 19.56 12.39 22.74
N ASP A 174 19.06 11.51 21.88
CA ASP A 174 19.86 10.72 20.93
C ASP A 174 20.64 11.61 19.95
N LEU A 175 21.92 11.33 19.79
CA LEU A 175 22.82 12.12 18.95
C LEU A 175 22.38 12.09 17.46
N ARG A 176 21.83 10.98 16.98
CA ARG A 176 21.34 10.86 15.59
C ARG A 176 20.09 11.69 15.38
N TRP A 177 19.20 11.76 16.38
CA TRP A 177 18.04 12.66 16.35
C TRP A 177 18.50 14.11 16.21
N LYS A 178 19.42 14.56 17.08
CA LYS A 178 19.95 15.93 17.07
C LYS A 178 20.63 16.26 15.75
N LEU A 179 21.44 15.33 15.22
CA LEU A 179 22.11 15.52 13.92
C LEU A 179 21.11 15.60 12.78
N ASN A 180 20.16 14.68 12.72
CA ASN A 180 19.13 14.67 11.68
C ASN A 180 18.24 15.91 11.72
N HIS A 181 17.89 16.38 12.92
CA HIS A 181 17.12 17.61 13.09
C HIS A 181 17.88 18.83 12.54
N ARG A 182 19.19 18.93 12.79
CA ARG A 182 20.04 20.00 12.22
C ARG A 182 20.10 19.89 10.70
N ASN A 183 20.35 18.69 10.16
CA ASN A 183 20.42 18.48 8.71
C ASN A 183 19.11 18.85 8.00
N LEU A 184 17.96 18.55 8.62
CA LEU A 184 16.66 18.96 8.07
C LEU A 184 16.50 20.48 8.05
N ALA A 185 16.91 21.18 9.10
CA ALA A 185 16.87 22.64 9.15
C ALA A 185 17.76 23.26 8.08
N ASP A 186 18.97 22.73 7.86
CA ASP A 186 19.89 23.17 6.80
C ASP A 186 19.30 22.95 5.39
N ILE A 187 18.68 21.79 5.14
CA ILE A 187 18.02 21.49 3.88
C ILE A 187 16.87 22.46 3.64
N GLN A 188 16.06 22.74 4.65
CA GLN A 188 14.93 23.67 4.57
C GLN A 188 15.42 25.10 4.26
N SER A 189 16.48 25.57 4.92
CA SER A 189 17.07 26.88 4.66
C SER A 189 17.53 26.99 3.20
N ARG A 190 18.34 26.03 2.72
CA ARG A 190 18.83 26.00 1.33
C ARG A 190 17.69 25.97 0.31
N TRP A 191 16.61 25.25 0.60
CA TRP A 191 15.45 25.20 -0.28
C TRP A 191 14.74 26.56 -0.37
N LEU A 192 14.59 27.26 0.75
CA LEU A 192 14.02 28.61 0.79
C LEU A 192 14.88 29.62 0.01
N ASP A 193 16.22 29.54 0.13
CA ASP A 193 17.15 30.37 -0.62
C ASP A 193 17.02 30.14 -2.15
N ILE A 194 16.89 28.87 -2.58
CA ILE A 194 16.66 28.53 -3.99
C ILE A 194 15.32 29.10 -4.49
N GLN A 195 14.28 29.04 -3.69
CA GLN A 195 12.98 29.60 -4.05
C GLN A 195 13.03 31.13 -4.15
N ALA A 196 13.75 31.78 -3.26
CA ALA A 196 13.93 33.24 -3.29
C ALA A 196 14.72 33.72 -4.53
N ALA A 197 15.73 32.94 -4.93
CA ALA A 197 16.55 33.25 -6.11
C ALA A 197 15.84 33.02 -7.47
N ARG A 198 14.68 32.34 -7.47
CA ARG A 198 13.86 32.09 -8.67
C ARG A 198 12.75 33.12 -8.91
N LYS A 199 12.57 34.08 -8.01
CA LYS A 199 11.68 35.23 -8.13
C LYS A 199 12.43 36.44 -8.64
#